data_a9eddeef4b360c90f6d91a8d8c6b5598
#
_entry.id   a9eddeef4b360c90f6d91a8d8c6b5598
#
_cell.length_a   1.000
_cell.length_b   1.000
_cell.length_c   1.000
_cell.angle_alpha   90.00
_cell.angle_beta   90.00
_cell.angle_gamma   90.00
#
_symmetry.space_group_name_H-M   'P 1'
#
loop_
_entity.id
_entity.type
_entity.pdbx_description
1 polymer ?
#
loop_
_entity_poly.entity_id
_entity_poly.type
_entity_poly.pdbx_seq_one_letter_code
_entity_poly.pdbx_strand_id
1 'polypeptide(L)'
;MASHRRTIDRRNFLKLGAVASGVAVGGCGTPEEATTASSTFEFDYRPLGDTGLEVSEVSFGAHGLDRPDLMRAALDAGINTFCVSGNYLDGMEEKALGEAMSTLGSRRDNVVIVTGNDIRPGMSLQRVLDDIDASLRRLRTDHLHVYLTSDVRASEDLRVDALYEGFDRAKEAGKVGHLGLSSHTGGMQPLLNAAIDNGHIEVFFIKYDFVSYPDQDAILRRAAELGIGTMVFKTNAGNRQREIKDLEAGGLSFPQATVKWALTNPYVSSVSVSMTNFDTIRQYSAAAATPLSSAEIAMLRRYADEMYDRYCRFCGECEASCPRGVAVADINRFAMYFSYYGREKEAMRRYHALPDRCSAKACNGCTGPCDAACPFGRLVRAELLEAHRLLCFKEA
;
A
#
# COMPACT_ATOMS: atom_id res chain seq x y z
N MET A 1 -37.26 -8.32 -8.94
CA MET A 1 -36.34 -7.72 -7.96
C MET A 1 -35.25 -7.00 -8.71
N ALA A 2 -35.27 -5.68 -8.72
CA ALA A 2 -34.37 -4.86 -9.53
C ALA A 2 -32.99 -4.80 -8.87
N SER A 3 -31.98 -5.29 -9.57
CA SER A 3 -30.57 -5.19 -9.21
C SER A 3 -30.19 -3.71 -9.18
N HIS A 4 -29.96 -3.15 -7.99
CA HIS A 4 -29.32 -1.85 -7.84
C HIS A 4 -27.85 -1.98 -8.21
N ARG A 5 -27.53 -1.86 -9.49
CA ARG A 5 -26.18 -1.56 -9.95
C ARG A 5 -25.81 -0.18 -9.43
N ARG A 6 -25.06 -0.10 -8.34
CA ARG A 6 -24.38 1.13 -7.95
C ARG A 6 -23.33 1.42 -9.03
N THR A 7 -23.68 2.27 -9.97
CA THR A 7 -22.74 2.82 -10.95
C THR A 7 -21.70 3.64 -10.18
N ILE A 8 -20.42 3.36 -10.43
CA ILE A 8 -19.34 4.27 -10.04
C ILE A 8 -19.73 5.63 -10.64
N ASP A 9 -19.87 6.64 -9.76
CA ASP A 9 -20.27 7.97 -10.22
C ASP A 9 -19.15 8.55 -11.08
N ARG A 10 -19.35 8.46 -12.41
CA ARG A 10 -18.44 8.97 -13.44
C ARG A 10 -18.09 10.45 -13.25
N ARG A 11 -18.90 11.21 -12.51
CA ARG A 11 -18.70 12.64 -12.28
C ARG A 11 -17.60 12.91 -11.25
N ASN A 12 -17.43 12.04 -10.25
CA ASN A 12 -16.39 12.22 -9.23
C ASN A 12 -15.00 11.86 -9.74
N PHE A 13 -14.88 10.89 -10.64
CA PHE A 13 -13.63 10.60 -11.33
C PHE A 13 -13.14 11.77 -12.22
N LEU A 14 -14.06 12.62 -12.68
CA LEU A 14 -13.78 13.77 -13.57
C LEU A 14 -13.39 15.07 -12.80
N LYS A 15 -13.73 15.19 -11.53
CA LYS A 15 -13.49 16.43 -10.77
C LYS A 15 -12.03 16.66 -10.39
N LEU A 16 -11.20 15.61 -10.33
CA LEU A 16 -9.77 15.70 -10.03
C LEU A 16 -8.89 16.15 -11.20
N GLY A 17 -9.41 16.24 -12.42
CA GLY A 17 -8.66 16.61 -13.62
C GLY A 17 -8.71 18.10 -14.04
N ALA A 18 -9.23 19.00 -13.22
CA ALA A 18 -9.51 20.39 -13.62
C ALA A 18 -8.79 21.44 -12.77
N VAL A 19 -7.48 21.25 -12.52
CA VAL A 19 -6.65 22.36 -11.99
C VAL A 19 -5.34 22.43 -12.77
N ALA A 20 -5.14 23.60 -13.37
CA ALA A 20 -3.93 24.12 -14.03
C ALA A 20 -3.65 23.67 -15.49
N SER A 21 -4.21 24.43 -16.43
CA SER A 21 -3.66 24.61 -17.76
C SER A 21 -3.09 26.05 -17.86
N GLY A 22 -1.82 26.19 -17.56
CA GLY A 22 -1.05 27.39 -17.92
C GLY A 22 -0.20 27.07 -19.15
N VAL A 23 -0.58 27.59 -20.31
CA VAL A 23 0.12 27.46 -21.58
C VAL A 23 1.33 28.40 -21.59
N ALA A 24 2.52 27.87 -21.85
CA ALA A 24 3.63 28.63 -22.39
C ALA A 24 4.12 27.98 -23.68
N VAL A 25 3.97 28.69 -24.79
CA VAL A 25 4.46 28.37 -26.14
C VAL A 25 5.85 28.98 -26.33
N GLY A 26 6.79 28.21 -26.90
CA GLY A 26 7.89 28.78 -27.63
C GLY A 26 9.21 28.05 -27.54
N GLY A 27 9.74 27.62 -28.70
CA GLY A 27 11.18 27.43 -28.87
C GLY A 27 11.61 26.19 -29.62
N CYS A 28 11.74 26.28 -30.92
CA CYS A 28 12.37 25.34 -31.82
C CYS A 28 13.90 25.38 -31.60
N GLY A 29 14.53 24.27 -31.17
CA GLY A 29 15.98 24.15 -31.03
C GLY A 29 16.46 22.82 -31.57
N THR A 30 17.53 22.84 -32.35
CA THR A 30 18.21 21.75 -33.06
C THR A 30 18.73 20.64 -32.14
N PRO A 31 18.93 19.37 -32.62
CA PRO A 31 19.40 18.28 -31.80
C PRO A 31 20.89 18.41 -31.50
N GLU A 32 21.23 18.46 -30.24
CA GLU A 32 22.59 18.43 -29.73
C GLU A 32 22.84 17.07 -29.02
N GLU A 33 24.07 16.61 -29.13
CA GLU A 33 24.57 15.28 -28.81
C GLU A 33 24.20 14.77 -27.41
N ALA A 34 23.89 13.47 -27.35
CA ALA A 34 23.59 12.73 -26.13
C ALA A 34 24.80 12.67 -25.19
N THR A 35 24.95 13.67 -24.37
CA THR A 35 25.74 13.59 -23.14
C THR A 35 24.90 12.80 -22.11
N THR A 36 25.47 11.77 -21.51
CA THR A 36 24.89 11.02 -20.40
C THR A 36 24.73 11.96 -19.20
N ALA A 37 23.70 12.80 -19.24
CA ALA A 37 23.28 13.59 -18.09
C ALA A 37 22.64 12.61 -17.07
N SER A 38 23.24 12.48 -15.91
CA SER A 38 22.55 12.01 -14.71
C SER A 38 21.30 12.88 -14.57
N SER A 39 20.14 12.37 -14.98
CA SER A 39 18.88 13.05 -14.78
C SER A 39 18.55 13.01 -13.28
N THR A 40 18.95 14.06 -12.57
CA THR A 40 18.43 14.30 -11.23
C THR A 40 16.95 14.64 -11.42
N PHE A 41 16.08 13.75 -11.00
CA PHE A 41 14.64 14.05 -10.93
C PHE A 41 14.46 15.06 -9.80
N GLU A 42 13.77 16.17 -10.06
CA GLU A 42 13.30 17.05 -8.99
C GLU A 42 12.06 16.38 -8.37
N PHE A 43 12.21 15.93 -7.14
CA PHE A 43 11.10 15.39 -6.34
C PHE A 43 10.41 16.53 -5.62
N ASP A 44 9.07 16.52 -5.66
CA ASP A 44 8.30 17.27 -4.70
C ASP A 44 8.23 16.47 -3.38
N TYR A 45 8.38 17.17 -2.27
CA TYR A 45 8.17 16.63 -0.94
C TYR A 45 6.87 17.18 -0.38
N ARG A 46 6.11 16.33 0.28
CA ARG A 46 4.84 16.70 0.88
C ARG A 46 4.88 16.53 2.39
N PRO A 47 4.22 17.41 3.16
CA PRO A 47 4.07 17.22 4.59
C PRO A 47 3.27 15.93 4.86
N LEU A 48 3.71 15.17 5.86
CA LEU A 48 3.01 13.97 6.32
C LEU A 48 2.05 14.34 7.46
N GLY A 49 0.90 14.93 7.15
CA GLY A 49 -0.01 15.49 8.13
C GLY A 49 0.69 16.52 9.02
N ASP A 50 0.36 16.53 10.31
CA ASP A 50 0.96 17.43 11.30
C ASP A 50 2.19 16.83 12.01
N THR A 51 2.80 15.78 11.44
CA THR A 51 3.99 15.12 12.03
C THR A 51 5.27 15.97 11.97
N GLY A 52 5.30 17.01 11.14
CA GLY A 52 6.50 17.78 10.86
C GLY A 52 7.48 17.08 9.91
N LEU A 53 7.15 15.90 9.40
CA LEU A 53 7.95 15.17 8.43
C LEU A 53 7.61 15.58 7.00
N GLU A 54 8.64 15.83 6.19
CA GLU A 54 8.54 16.04 4.75
C GLU A 54 8.91 14.72 4.05
N VAL A 55 7.99 14.13 3.30
CA VAL A 55 8.16 12.84 2.61
C VAL A 55 8.17 13.02 1.10
N SER A 56 9.03 12.29 0.39
CA SER A 56 9.01 12.27 -1.07
C SER A 56 7.67 11.70 -1.57
N GLU A 57 7.10 12.30 -2.64
CA GLU A 57 5.82 11.86 -3.22
C GLU A 57 5.78 10.38 -3.56
N VAL A 58 6.93 9.80 -3.87
CA VAL A 58 7.12 8.36 -4.05
C VAL A 58 8.08 7.87 -2.96
N SER A 59 7.69 6.83 -2.23
CA SER A 59 8.52 6.20 -1.21
C SER A 59 8.96 4.80 -1.62
N PHE A 60 10.15 4.39 -1.14
CA PHE A 60 10.72 3.08 -1.40
C PHE A 60 10.01 2.02 -0.55
N GLY A 61 9.22 1.16 -1.18
CA GLY A 61 8.66 -0.04 -0.57
C GLY A 61 9.63 -1.21 -0.71
N ALA A 62 10.19 -1.64 0.41
CA ALA A 62 11.25 -2.67 0.39
C ALA A 62 10.71 -4.11 0.34
N HIS A 63 9.41 -4.31 0.26
CA HIS A 63 8.77 -5.61 0.45
C HIS A 63 9.46 -6.79 -0.27
N GLY A 64 10.08 -7.65 0.52
CA GLY A 64 10.81 -8.83 0.05
C GLY A 64 12.21 -8.54 -0.50
N LEU A 65 12.78 -7.36 -0.28
CA LEU A 65 14.07 -6.97 -0.80
C LEU A 65 15.16 -6.96 0.28
N ASP A 66 16.25 -7.64 -0.04
CA ASP A 66 17.51 -7.63 0.70
C ASP A 66 18.60 -7.01 -0.20
N ARG A 67 18.41 -5.72 -0.54
CA ARG A 67 19.23 -5.02 -1.55
C ARG A 67 19.60 -3.60 -1.10
N PRO A 68 20.66 -3.46 -0.27
CA PRO A 68 21.13 -2.15 0.18
C PRO A 68 21.54 -1.21 -0.96
N ASP A 69 21.99 -1.77 -2.08
CA ASP A 69 22.38 -1.03 -3.28
C ASP A 69 21.21 -0.31 -3.95
N LEU A 70 20.03 -0.96 -4.01
CA LEU A 70 18.81 -0.32 -4.52
C LEU A 70 18.33 0.79 -3.59
N MET A 71 18.43 0.59 -2.26
CA MET A 71 18.06 1.61 -1.30
C MET A 71 18.97 2.85 -1.40
N ARG A 72 20.28 2.65 -1.60
CA ARG A 72 21.21 3.76 -1.88
C ARG A 72 20.87 4.48 -3.18
N ALA A 73 20.59 3.73 -4.24
CA ALA A 73 20.21 4.32 -5.54
C ALA A 73 18.89 5.12 -5.47
N ALA A 74 17.94 4.68 -4.66
CA ALA A 74 16.70 5.43 -4.42
C ALA A 74 16.98 6.76 -3.71
N LEU A 75 17.85 6.76 -2.69
CA LEU A 75 18.32 7.98 -2.03
C LEU A 75 19.06 8.91 -2.99
N ASP A 76 19.91 8.36 -3.87
CA ASP A 76 20.62 9.14 -4.89
C ASP A 76 19.67 9.75 -5.93
N ALA A 77 18.51 9.10 -6.14
CA ALA A 77 17.43 9.63 -6.98
C ALA A 77 16.53 10.68 -6.28
N GLY A 78 16.75 10.97 -4.98
CA GLY A 78 15.97 11.95 -4.21
C GLY A 78 14.84 11.34 -3.35
N ILE A 79 14.64 10.02 -3.36
CA ILE A 79 13.65 9.37 -2.49
C ILE A 79 14.17 9.38 -1.07
N ASN A 80 13.49 10.10 -0.16
CA ASN A 80 13.91 10.19 1.23
C ASN A 80 13.16 9.22 2.17
N THR A 81 12.05 8.64 1.72
CA THR A 81 11.14 7.85 2.57
C THR A 81 11.21 6.37 2.26
N PHE A 82 11.47 5.56 3.28
CA PHE A 82 11.66 4.12 3.17
C PHE A 82 10.66 3.37 4.04
N CYS A 83 9.83 2.55 3.38
CA CYS A 83 8.83 1.70 4.01
C CYS A 83 9.36 0.26 4.08
N VAL A 84 9.74 -0.18 5.28
CA VAL A 84 10.24 -1.51 5.61
C VAL A 84 9.37 -2.15 6.69
N SER A 85 9.61 -3.39 7.06
CA SER A 85 8.89 -4.04 8.16
C SER A 85 9.74 -5.09 8.86
N GLY A 86 9.61 -5.17 10.18
CA GLY A 86 10.20 -6.22 10.98
C GLY A 86 9.64 -7.62 10.71
N ASN A 87 8.42 -7.70 10.15
CA ASN A 87 7.73 -8.96 9.86
C ASN A 87 8.13 -9.61 8.53
N TYR A 88 8.78 -8.89 7.64
CA TYR A 88 9.17 -9.41 6.34
C TYR A 88 10.56 -10.02 6.39
N LEU A 89 10.68 -11.28 5.90
CA LEU A 89 11.95 -12.00 5.81
C LEU A 89 12.77 -11.92 7.12
N ASP A 90 12.12 -12.10 8.26
CA ASP A 90 12.74 -12.02 9.59
C ASP A 90 13.54 -10.71 9.82
N GLY A 91 12.99 -9.59 9.34
CA GLY A 91 13.58 -8.26 9.46
C GLY A 91 14.77 -8.02 8.52
N MET A 92 14.92 -8.80 7.45
CA MET A 92 16.02 -8.58 6.48
C MET A 92 15.90 -7.25 5.76
N GLU A 93 14.69 -6.76 5.49
CA GLU A 93 14.48 -5.43 4.89
C GLU A 93 15.03 -4.31 5.78
N GLU A 94 14.78 -4.37 7.08
CA GLU A 94 15.31 -3.41 8.03
C GLU A 94 16.84 -3.51 8.12
N LYS A 95 17.42 -4.72 8.09
CA LYS A 95 18.87 -4.90 8.04
C LYS A 95 19.48 -4.30 6.79
N ALA A 96 18.87 -4.52 5.62
CA ALA A 96 19.32 -3.98 4.34
C ALA A 96 19.29 -2.44 4.33
N LEU A 97 18.22 -1.84 4.87
CA LEU A 97 18.14 -0.38 5.02
C LEU A 97 19.20 0.14 6.02
N GLY A 98 19.38 -0.54 7.15
CA GLY A 98 20.42 -0.20 8.13
C GLY A 98 21.83 -0.26 7.53
N GLU A 99 22.10 -1.24 6.65
CA GLU A 99 23.35 -1.30 5.90
C GLU A 99 23.49 -0.16 4.90
N ALA A 100 22.43 0.13 4.13
CA ALA A 100 22.44 1.24 3.21
C ALA A 100 22.74 2.58 3.92
N MET A 101 22.05 2.84 5.02
CA MET A 101 22.20 4.06 5.82
C MET A 101 23.58 4.19 6.46
N SER A 102 24.26 3.09 6.82
CA SER A 102 25.55 3.13 7.49
C SER A 102 26.66 3.81 6.67
N THR A 103 26.45 3.98 5.36
CA THR A 103 27.41 4.58 4.44
C THR A 103 27.07 6.01 4.03
N LEU A 104 25.99 6.60 4.54
CA LEU A 104 25.45 7.87 4.06
C LEU A 104 26.07 9.10 4.73
N GLY A 105 26.74 8.94 5.88
CA GLY A 105 27.22 10.08 6.68
C GLY A 105 26.05 11.01 7.08
N SER A 106 26.22 12.33 6.89
CA SER A 106 25.17 13.32 7.22
C SER A 106 23.91 13.24 6.36
N ARG A 107 23.95 12.57 5.21
CA ARG A 107 22.73 12.33 4.37
C ARG A 107 21.69 11.44 5.08
N ARG A 108 22.12 10.73 6.13
CA ARG A 108 21.22 9.93 6.95
C ARG A 108 20.11 10.76 7.61
N ASP A 109 20.40 11.99 7.99
CA ASP A 109 19.46 12.88 8.66
C ASP A 109 18.25 13.24 7.78
N ASN A 110 18.38 13.05 6.46
CA ASN A 110 17.28 13.26 5.51
C ASN A 110 16.40 12.01 5.28
N VAL A 111 16.74 10.86 5.87
CA VAL A 111 16.01 9.60 5.64
C VAL A 111 14.83 9.50 6.61
N VAL A 112 13.63 9.40 6.06
CA VAL A 112 12.41 9.11 6.82
C VAL A 112 12.18 7.60 6.85
N ILE A 113 12.22 7.01 8.03
CA ILE A 113 12.03 5.57 8.26
C ILE A 113 10.58 5.32 8.68
N VAL A 114 9.87 4.52 7.89
CA VAL A 114 8.53 3.99 8.19
C VAL A 114 8.67 2.48 8.35
N THR A 115 8.51 1.98 9.56
CA THR A 115 8.57 0.53 9.86
C THR A 115 7.51 0.14 10.88
N GLY A 116 7.35 -1.14 11.15
CA GLY A 116 6.39 -1.62 12.14
C GLY A 116 6.30 -3.13 12.21
N ASN A 117 5.45 -3.59 13.10
CA ASN A 117 5.19 -5.01 13.34
C ASN A 117 3.69 -5.29 13.49
N ASP A 118 3.32 -6.57 13.35
CA ASP A 118 1.95 -7.04 13.60
C ASP A 118 1.70 -7.05 15.10
N ILE A 119 1.03 -6.01 15.60
CA ILE A 119 0.62 -5.92 16.99
C ILE A 119 -0.84 -6.37 17.11
N ARG A 120 -1.13 -7.28 18.02
CA ARG A 120 -2.43 -7.93 18.16
C ARG A 120 -2.95 -7.85 19.58
N PRO A 121 -4.28 -7.88 19.79
CA PRO A 121 -4.87 -8.02 21.11
C PRO A 121 -4.27 -9.18 21.89
N GLY A 122 -3.94 -8.94 23.15
CA GLY A 122 -3.31 -9.91 24.03
C GLY A 122 -1.76 -9.92 24.01
N MET A 123 -1.12 -9.11 23.18
CA MET A 123 0.33 -8.90 23.28
C MET A 123 0.69 -8.11 24.54
N SER A 124 1.81 -8.47 25.16
CA SER A 124 2.30 -7.76 26.36
C SER A 124 3.03 -6.47 25.98
N LEU A 125 3.00 -5.51 26.89
CA LEU A 125 3.80 -4.28 26.78
C LEU A 125 5.28 -4.56 26.51
N GLN A 126 5.87 -5.52 27.21
CA GLN A 126 7.27 -5.88 27.01
C GLN A 126 7.54 -6.34 25.58
N ARG A 127 6.63 -7.12 25.00
CA ARG A 127 6.76 -7.56 23.61
C ARG A 127 6.74 -6.39 22.62
N VAL A 128 5.90 -5.38 22.83
CA VAL A 128 5.86 -4.18 21.98
C VAL A 128 7.20 -3.42 22.06
N LEU A 129 7.72 -3.24 23.26
CA LEU A 129 9.03 -2.58 23.47
C LEU A 129 10.18 -3.38 22.84
N ASP A 130 10.18 -4.70 23.00
CA ASP A 130 11.20 -5.58 22.41
C ASP A 130 11.17 -5.54 20.87
N ASP A 131 9.99 -5.45 20.27
CA ASP A 131 9.83 -5.34 18.82
C ASP A 131 10.35 -4.01 18.29
N ILE A 132 10.10 -2.89 18.98
CA ILE A 132 10.68 -1.57 18.66
C ILE A 132 12.21 -1.62 18.76
N ASP A 133 12.75 -2.13 19.87
CA ASP A 133 14.19 -2.23 20.09
C ASP A 133 14.87 -3.17 19.07
N ALA A 134 14.18 -4.21 18.63
CA ALA A 134 14.67 -5.10 17.58
C ALA A 134 14.74 -4.37 16.23
N SER A 135 13.74 -3.55 15.87
CA SER A 135 13.74 -2.73 14.66
C SER A 135 14.88 -1.71 14.67
N LEU A 136 15.07 -0.99 15.78
CA LEU A 136 16.19 -0.04 15.97
C LEU A 136 17.55 -0.71 15.74
N ARG A 137 17.76 -1.90 16.34
CA ARG A 137 19.00 -2.65 16.15
C ARG A 137 19.23 -3.08 14.71
N ARG A 138 18.19 -3.60 14.01
CA ARG A 138 18.29 -4.03 12.60
C ARG A 138 18.57 -2.86 11.68
N LEU A 139 17.91 -1.73 11.91
CA LEU A 139 18.07 -0.47 11.17
C LEU A 139 19.36 0.29 11.52
N ARG A 140 20.08 -0.13 12.58
CA ARG A 140 21.28 0.54 13.07
C ARG A 140 21.04 2.03 13.35
N THR A 141 19.94 2.33 14.03
CA THR A 141 19.48 3.69 14.38
C THR A 141 18.99 3.72 15.81
N ASP A 142 18.94 4.89 16.39
CA ASP A 142 18.36 5.18 17.70
C ASP A 142 16.94 5.74 17.62
N HIS A 143 16.48 6.07 16.39
CA HIS A 143 15.16 6.68 16.18
C HIS A 143 14.42 6.11 14.94
N LEU A 144 13.09 5.88 15.08
CA LEU A 144 12.14 5.55 14.03
C LEU A 144 11.18 6.73 13.86
N HIS A 145 11.05 7.24 12.64
CA HIS A 145 10.18 8.39 12.38
C HIS A 145 8.70 8.02 12.51
N VAL A 146 8.29 6.91 11.89
CA VAL A 146 6.93 6.37 11.99
C VAL A 146 7.00 4.88 12.35
N TYR A 147 6.31 4.49 13.43
CA TYR A 147 6.13 3.10 13.82
C TYR A 147 4.68 2.66 13.55
N LEU A 148 4.51 1.63 12.75
CA LEU A 148 3.20 1.15 12.32
C LEU A 148 2.75 -0.06 13.14
N THR A 149 1.50 -0.05 13.61
CA THR A 149 0.79 -1.30 13.87
C THR A 149 0.31 -1.86 12.53
N SER A 150 0.82 -3.05 12.17
CA SER A 150 0.71 -3.56 10.80
C SER A 150 -0.45 -4.55 10.64
N ASP A 151 -0.95 -4.67 9.39
CA ASP A 151 -2.01 -5.59 8.97
C ASP A 151 -3.28 -5.49 9.85
N VAL A 152 -3.63 -4.28 10.27
CA VAL A 152 -4.86 -4.00 11.02
C VAL A 152 -6.06 -4.24 10.10
N ARG A 153 -7.04 -5.05 10.54
CA ARG A 153 -8.15 -5.54 9.70
C ARG A 153 -9.51 -5.01 10.13
N ALA A 154 -9.67 -4.81 11.42
CA ALA A 154 -10.92 -4.35 12.03
C ALA A 154 -10.64 -3.39 13.18
N SER A 155 -11.67 -2.68 13.63
CA SER A 155 -11.57 -1.73 14.75
C SER A 155 -11.15 -2.39 16.06
N GLU A 156 -11.46 -3.67 16.23
CA GLU A 156 -11.07 -4.47 17.39
C GLU A 156 -9.56 -4.66 17.49
N ASP A 157 -8.86 -4.70 16.36
CA ASP A 157 -7.39 -4.81 16.32
C ASP A 157 -6.70 -3.55 16.89
N LEU A 158 -7.41 -2.43 17.00
CA LEU A 158 -6.92 -1.19 17.63
C LEU A 158 -7.10 -1.18 19.16
N ARG A 159 -7.76 -2.18 19.74
CA ARG A 159 -7.97 -2.28 21.19
C ARG A 159 -6.82 -3.00 21.88
N VAL A 160 -5.64 -2.40 21.81
CA VAL A 160 -4.39 -2.96 22.36
C VAL A 160 -3.73 -1.92 23.26
N ASP A 161 -4.11 -1.85 24.53
CA ASP A 161 -3.55 -0.90 25.50
C ASP A 161 -2.03 -0.98 25.56
N ALA A 162 -1.46 -2.19 25.46
CA ALA A 162 -0.03 -2.41 25.42
C ALA A 162 0.68 -1.76 24.22
N LEU A 163 -0.02 -1.56 23.09
CA LEU A 163 0.52 -0.83 21.94
C LEU A 163 0.71 0.63 22.31
N TYR A 164 -0.34 1.26 22.83
CA TYR A 164 -0.32 2.70 23.12
C TYR A 164 0.65 3.01 24.26
N GLU A 165 0.59 2.24 25.35
CA GLU A 165 1.55 2.40 26.47
C GLU A 165 2.99 2.15 26.01
N GLY A 166 3.23 1.12 25.18
CA GLY A 166 4.56 0.80 24.65
C GLY A 166 5.09 1.89 23.72
N PHE A 167 4.22 2.43 22.86
CA PHE A 167 4.55 3.55 21.99
C PHE A 167 4.90 4.81 22.81
N ASP A 168 4.07 5.18 23.79
CA ASP A 168 4.29 6.37 24.62
C ASP A 168 5.63 6.29 25.35
N ARG A 169 5.94 5.14 25.96
CA ARG A 169 7.24 4.91 26.61
C ARG A 169 8.42 5.01 25.64
N ALA A 170 8.27 4.46 24.45
CA ALA A 170 9.31 4.54 23.41
C ALA A 170 9.47 5.97 22.88
N LYS A 171 8.37 6.73 22.78
CA LYS A 171 8.36 8.15 22.37
C LYS A 171 9.03 9.03 23.44
N GLU A 172 8.71 8.83 24.71
CA GLU A 172 9.38 9.50 25.83
C GLU A 172 10.89 9.21 25.86
N ALA A 173 11.30 7.99 25.48
CA ALA A 173 12.70 7.60 25.36
C ALA A 173 13.37 8.10 24.07
N GLY A 174 12.68 8.84 23.21
CA GLY A 174 13.19 9.36 21.93
C GLY A 174 13.37 8.31 20.83
N LYS A 175 12.87 7.08 21.04
CA LYS A 175 13.06 5.93 20.12
C LYS A 175 12.13 5.96 18.92
N VAL A 176 10.92 6.54 19.06
CA VAL A 176 9.89 6.62 18.01
C VAL A 176 9.28 8.03 17.96
N GLY A 177 8.92 8.50 16.76
CA GLY A 177 8.29 9.80 16.57
C GLY A 177 6.76 9.71 16.57
N HIS A 178 6.20 8.98 15.59
CA HIS A 178 4.77 8.96 15.29
C HIS A 178 4.23 7.55 15.20
N LEU A 179 3.00 7.35 15.72
CA LEU A 179 2.29 6.08 15.60
C LEU A 179 1.41 6.11 14.36
N GLY A 180 1.53 5.06 13.54
CA GLY A 180 0.66 4.86 12.39
C GLY A 180 0.00 3.49 12.39
N LEU A 181 -0.97 3.31 11.50
CA LEU A 181 -1.54 2.00 11.19
C LEU A 181 -1.29 1.63 9.73
N SER A 182 -1.09 0.34 9.47
CA SER A 182 -1.07 -0.21 8.12
C SER A 182 -2.23 -1.18 7.92
N SER A 183 -2.98 -0.99 6.82
CA SER A 183 -4.11 -1.86 6.49
C SER A 183 -4.20 -2.20 5.00
N HIS A 184 -4.52 -3.48 4.76
CA HIS A 184 -4.78 -4.03 3.42
C HIS A 184 -6.26 -4.22 3.11
N THR A 185 -7.15 -4.01 4.08
CA THR A 185 -8.60 -4.19 3.87
C THR A 185 -9.14 -3.19 2.86
N GLY A 186 -10.19 -3.56 2.15
CA GLY A 186 -10.89 -2.65 1.24
C GLY A 186 -12.08 -1.95 1.91
N GLY A 187 -12.63 -2.53 2.97
CA GLY A 187 -13.68 -1.94 3.82
C GLY A 187 -13.10 -1.01 4.88
N MET A 188 -12.28 -0.05 4.47
CA MET A 188 -11.48 0.74 5.40
C MET A 188 -12.25 1.78 6.19
N GLN A 189 -13.39 2.26 5.73
CA GLN A 189 -14.08 3.39 6.37
C GLN A 189 -14.38 3.16 7.86
N PRO A 190 -14.95 2.01 8.29
CA PRO A 190 -15.18 1.76 9.71
C PRO A 190 -13.88 1.73 10.52
N LEU A 191 -12.84 1.08 9.96
CA LEU A 191 -11.53 0.99 10.61
C LEU A 191 -10.87 2.36 10.79
N LEU A 192 -10.80 3.14 9.70
CA LEU A 192 -10.14 4.45 9.75
C LEU A 192 -10.92 5.45 10.61
N ASN A 193 -12.27 5.39 10.62
CA ASN A 193 -13.06 6.18 11.55
C ASN A 193 -12.74 5.81 13.00
N ALA A 194 -12.67 4.52 13.32
CA ALA A 194 -12.29 4.07 14.66
C ALA A 194 -10.86 4.50 15.04
N ALA A 195 -9.93 4.50 14.08
CA ALA A 195 -8.57 4.99 14.30
C ALA A 195 -8.52 6.50 14.56
N ILE A 196 -9.30 7.29 13.82
CA ILE A 196 -9.46 8.73 14.06
C ILE A 196 -10.05 8.99 15.46
N ASP A 197 -11.12 8.28 15.79
CA ASP A 197 -11.84 8.47 17.06
C ASP A 197 -10.99 7.99 18.27
N ASN A 198 -10.04 7.09 18.06
CA ASN A 198 -9.09 6.63 19.06
C ASN A 198 -8.06 7.72 19.44
N GLY A 199 -7.69 8.60 18.50
CA GLY A 199 -6.84 9.77 18.76
C GLY A 199 -5.34 9.51 18.91
N HIS A 200 -4.88 8.24 18.82
CA HIS A 200 -3.44 7.90 18.93
C HIS A 200 -2.75 7.77 17.57
N ILE A 201 -3.50 7.57 16.50
CA ILE A 201 -2.95 7.31 15.17
C ILE A 201 -2.71 8.63 14.44
N GLU A 202 -1.45 8.91 14.13
CA GLU A 202 -0.99 10.12 13.44
C GLU A 202 -0.72 9.88 11.95
N VAL A 203 -0.55 8.59 11.52
CA VAL A 203 -0.24 8.26 10.13
C VAL A 203 -1.05 7.05 9.67
N PHE A 204 -1.68 7.18 8.51
CA PHE A 204 -2.27 6.08 7.76
C PHE A 204 -1.32 5.60 6.68
N PHE A 205 -1.08 4.27 6.64
CA PHE A 205 -0.38 3.59 5.57
C PHE A 205 -1.30 2.53 4.98
N ILE A 206 -2.02 2.86 3.90
CA ILE A 206 -3.21 2.11 3.48
C ILE A 206 -3.23 1.78 1.99
N LYS A 207 -3.95 0.72 1.65
CA LYS A 207 -4.27 0.39 0.27
C LYS A 207 -5.13 1.51 -0.33
N TYR A 208 -4.72 2.03 -1.51
CA TYR A 208 -5.48 3.02 -2.25
C TYR A 208 -5.30 2.80 -3.75
N ASP A 209 -6.39 2.55 -4.47
CA ASP A 209 -6.36 2.33 -5.91
C ASP A 209 -7.61 2.90 -6.58
N PHE A 210 -7.48 3.21 -7.85
CA PHE A 210 -8.51 3.85 -8.66
C PHE A 210 -9.76 2.98 -8.93
N VAL A 211 -9.71 1.67 -8.68
CA VAL A 211 -10.85 0.75 -8.77
C VAL A 211 -11.69 0.78 -7.50
N SER A 212 -11.07 1.01 -6.35
CA SER A 212 -11.74 1.11 -5.05
C SER A 212 -12.24 2.53 -4.73
N TYR A 213 -11.84 3.53 -5.54
CA TYR A 213 -12.35 4.89 -5.48
C TYR A 213 -13.85 4.92 -5.88
N PRO A 214 -14.72 5.75 -5.28
CA PRO A 214 -14.42 6.89 -4.39
C PRO A 214 -14.60 6.60 -2.89
N ASP A 215 -14.74 5.36 -2.47
CA ASP A 215 -15.12 5.04 -1.08
C ASP A 215 -14.09 5.49 -0.03
N GLN A 216 -12.83 5.69 -0.47
CA GLN A 216 -11.74 6.11 0.42
C GLN A 216 -11.48 7.63 0.43
N ASP A 217 -11.97 8.37 -0.56
CA ASP A 217 -11.65 9.80 -0.70
C ASP A 217 -12.17 10.65 0.47
N ALA A 218 -13.39 10.41 0.90
CA ALA A 218 -14.01 11.17 2.00
C ALA A 218 -13.28 10.97 3.34
N ILE A 219 -12.78 9.75 3.59
CA ILE A 219 -12.06 9.47 4.83
C ILE A 219 -10.64 10.04 4.80
N LEU A 220 -9.98 10.07 3.65
CA LEU A 220 -8.67 10.70 3.49
C LEU A 220 -8.74 12.21 3.76
N ARG A 221 -9.80 12.86 3.26
CA ARG A 221 -10.05 14.27 3.56
C ARG A 221 -10.27 14.50 5.05
N ARG A 222 -11.12 13.70 5.70
CA ARG A 222 -11.35 13.80 7.14
C ARG A 222 -10.07 13.61 7.95
N ALA A 223 -9.25 12.65 7.56
CA ALA A 223 -7.94 12.41 8.18
C ALA A 223 -7.04 13.64 8.07
N ALA A 224 -6.93 14.22 6.87
CA ALA A 224 -6.11 15.41 6.63
C ALA A 224 -6.62 16.65 7.40
N GLU A 225 -7.95 16.84 7.51
CA GLU A 225 -8.56 17.92 8.31
C GLU A 225 -8.21 17.80 9.81
N LEU A 226 -7.81 16.62 10.27
CA LEU A 226 -7.40 16.31 11.63
C LEU A 226 -5.87 16.16 11.80
N GLY A 227 -5.09 16.55 10.78
CA GLY A 227 -3.64 16.49 10.81
C GLY A 227 -3.05 15.10 10.66
N ILE A 228 -3.85 14.08 10.33
CA ILE A 228 -3.37 12.70 10.13
C ILE A 228 -2.77 12.60 8.72
N GLY A 229 -1.47 12.23 8.64
CA GLY A 229 -0.77 12.03 7.39
C GLY A 229 -1.20 10.72 6.69
N THR A 230 -1.27 10.72 5.36
CA THR A 230 -1.64 9.53 4.60
C THR A 230 -0.58 9.15 3.58
N MET A 231 -0.03 7.96 3.75
CA MET A 231 0.78 7.26 2.77
C MET A 231 -0.03 6.09 2.19
N VAL A 232 0.15 5.81 0.90
CA VAL A 232 -0.65 4.79 0.23
C VAL A 232 0.20 3.76 -0.51
N PHE A 233 -0.36 2.58 -0.73
CA PHE A 233 0.27 1.49 -1.48
C PHE A 233 -0.77 0.70 -2.30
N LYS A 234 -0.29 -0.26 -3.13
CA LYS A 234 -1.13 -1.11 -4.00
C LYS A 234 -2.00 -0.34 -4.99
N THR A 235 -1.48 0.72 -5.54
CA THR A 235 -2.17 1.55 -6.52
C THR A 235 -2.55 0.81 -7.80
N ASN A 236 -1.88 -0.31 -8.13
CA ASN A 236 -2.06 -1.09 -9.37
C ASN A 236 -3.33 -1.95 -9.42
N ALA A 237 -4.26 -1.84 -8.46
CA ALA A 237 -5.55 -2.51 -8.48
C ALA A 237 -5.50 -3.99 -8.91
N GLY A 238 -4.66 -4.81 -8.25
CA GLY A 238 -4.52 -6.24 -8.51
C GLY A 238 -3.42 -6.65 -9.46
N ASN A 239 -2.80 -5.71 -10.20
CA ASN A 239 -1.61 -5.93 -11.04
C ASN A 239 -1.73 -7.09 -12.05
N ARG A 240 -2.86 -7.16 -12.79
CA ARG A 240 -3.11 -8.19 -13.79
C ARG A 240 -2.33 -7.93 -15.08
N GLN A 241 -1.16 -8.53 -15.20
CA GLN A 241 -0.17 -8.23 -16.26
C GLN A 241 -0.68 -8.47 -17.69
N ARG A 242 -1.58 -9.43 -17.89
CA ARG A 242 -2.13 -9.70 -19.22
C ARG A 242 -2.97 -8.52 -19.71
N GLU A 243 -3.90 -8.08 -18.89
CA GLU A 243 -4.80 -6.97 -19.18
C GLU A 243 -4.03 -5.65 -19.29
N ILE A 244 -2.99 -5.47 -18.47
CA ILE A 244 -2.13 -4.30 -18.50
C ILE A 244 -1.37 -4.17 -19.83
N LYS A 245 -0.76 -5.25 -20.33
CA LYS A 245 -0.01 -5.24 -21.61
C LYS A 245 -0.84 -4.75 -22.78
N ASP A 246 -2.11 -5.15 -22.84
CA ASP A 246 -3.02 -4.72 -23.90
C ASP A 246 -3.38 -3.23 -23.80
N LEU A 247 -3.21 -2.62 -22.63
CA LEU A 247 -3.51 -1.20 -22.37
C LEU A 247 -2.29 -0.28 -22.55
N GLU A 248 -1.07 -0.78 -22.43
CA GLU A 248 0.18 0.00 -22.54
C GLU A 248 0.59 0.32 -23.98
N ALA A 249 -0.33 0.21 -24.93
CA ALA A 249 -0.08 0.60 -26.30
C ALA A 249 0.30 2.10 -26.42
N GLY A 250 1.22 2.42 -27.31
CA GLY A 250 1.65 3.82 -27.54
C GLY A 250 2.64 4.36 -26.53
N GLY A 251 3.32 3.50 -25.76
CA GLY A 251 4.37 3.90 -24.83
C GLY A 251 3.86 4.40 -23.47
N LEU A 252 2.57 4.19 -23.17
CA LEU A 252 2.03 4.45 -21.84
C LEU A 252 2.54 3.41 -20.85
N SER A 253 2.75 3.83 -19.60
CA SER A 253 3.12 2.96 -18.49
C SER A 253 2.01 2.90 -17.46
N PHE A 254 1.38 1.74 -17.33
CA PHE A 254 0.32 1.53 -16.35
C PHE A 254 0.79 1.75 -14.90
N PRO A 255 1.96 1.23 -14.44
CA PRO A 255 2.46 1.50 -13.11
C PRO A 255 2.69 2.99 -12.83
N GLN A 256 3.22 3.74 -13.82
CA GLN A 256 3.39 5.19 -13.66
C GLN A 256 2.04 5.90 -13.55
N ALA A 257 1.08 5.56 -14.42
CA ALA A 257 -0.25 6.17 -14.41
C ALA A 257 -0.98 5.95 -13.07
N THR A 258 -0.83 4.78 -12.44
CA THR A 258 -1.46 4.50 -11.14
C THR A 258 -0.86 5.31 -10.00
N VAL A 259 0.46 5.55 -10.02
CA VAL A 259 1.15 6.43 -9.06
C VAL A 259 0.71 7.87 -9.26
N LYS A 260 0.77 8.38 -10.50
CA LYS A 260 0.30 9.72 -10.83
C LYS A 260 -1.15 9.95 -10.40
N TRP A 261 -2.01 8.96 -10.66
CA TRP A 261 -3.42 9.02 -10.23
C TRP A 261 -3.53 9.18 -8.71
N ALA A 262 -2.81 8.38 -7.94
CA ALA A 262 -2.85 8.48 -6.48
C ALA A 262 -2.35 9.85 -5.98
N LEU A 263 -1.32 10.40 -6.62
CA LEU A 263 -0.76 11.72 -6.30
C LEU A 263 -1.66 12.90 -6.72
N THR A 264 -2.68 12.68 -7.57
CA THR A 264 -3.69 13.73 -7.84
C THR A 264 -4.57 14.03 -6.63
N ASN A 265 -4.63 13.11 -5.65
CA ASN A 265 -5.33 13.34 -4.40
C ASN A 265 -4.44 14.19 -3.46
N PRO A 266 -4.85 15.43 -3.09
CA PRO A 266 -4.04 16.32 -2.27
C PRO A 266 -3.85 15.82 -0.83
N TYR A 267 -4.65 14.84 -0.40
CA TYR A 267 -4.58 14.23 0.94
C TYR A 267 -3.61 13.04 1.00
N VAL A 268 -3.00 12.65 -0.13
CA VAL A 268 -1.97 11.61 -0.19
C VAL A 268 -0.61 12.27 -0.16
N SER A 269 0.16 12.02 0.90
CA SER A 269 1.52 12.56 1.05
C SER A 269 2.54 11.77 0.26
N SER A 270 2.42 10.44 0.19
CA SER A 270 3.38 9.58 -0.50
C SER A 270 2.76 8.30 -1.01
N VAL A 271 3.26 7.80 -2.15
CA VAL A 271 2.90 6.51 -2.72
C VAL A 271 4.06 5.53 -2.57
N SER A 272 3.87 4.51 -1.73
CA SER A 272 4.88 3.46 -1.54
C SER A 272 4.77 2.41 -2.64
N VAL A 273 5.86 2.24 -3.38
CA VAL A 273 5.97 1.28 -4.48
C VAL A 273 7.16 0.36 -4.30
N SER A 274 7.01 -0.92 -4.66
CA SER A 274 8.12 -1.87 -4.61
C SER A 274 9.12 -1.58 -5.73
N MET A 275 10.35 -1.19 -5.38
CA MET A 275 11.42 -0.89 -6.33
C MET A 275 12.41 -2.04 -6.36
N THR A 276 12.18 -3.01 -7.25
CA THR A 276 12.90 -4.29 -7.29
C THR A 276 14.19 -4.26 -8.12
N ASN A 277 14.41 -3.18 -8.87
CA ASN A 277 15.59 -2.96 -9.69
C ASN A 277 15.79 -1.46 -9.98
N PHE A 278 16.92 -1.09 -10.57
CA PHE A 278 17.25 0.31 -10.88
C PHE A 278 16.29 0.95 -11.89
N ASP A 279 15.70 0.17 -12.81
CA ASP A 279 14.74 0.67 -13.78
C ASP A 279 13.44 1.08 -13.10
N THR A 280 12.97 0.31 -12.11
CA THR A 280 11.77 0.67 -11.33
C THR A 280 11.99 1.94 -10.50
N ILE A 281 13.19 2.19 -9.98
CA ILE A 281 13.51 3.46 -9.32
C ILE A 281 13.34 4.61 -10.31
N ARG A 282 13.96 4.55 -11.49
CA ARG A 282 13.83 5.58 -12.55
C ARG A 282 12.38 5.77 -13.00
N GLN A 283 11.66 4.66 -13.21
CA GLN A 283 10.27 4.67 -13.65
C GLN A 283 9.35 5.42 -12.67
N TYR A 284 9.46 5.14 -11.39
CA TYR A 284 8.59 5.76 -10.39
C TYR A 284 9.03 7.18 -10.03
N SER A 285 10.33 7.47 -10.07
CA SER A 285 10.82 8.85 -9.95
C SER A 285 10.29 9.74 -11.08
N ALA A 286 10.30 9.25 -12.32
CA ALA A 286 9.72 9.97 -13.45
C ALA A 286 8.19 10.15 -13.31
N ALA A 287 7.49 9.22 -12.66
CA ALA A 287 6.06 9.34 -12.40
C ALA A 287 5.74 10.51 -11.45
N ALA A 288 6.52 10.68 -10.38
CA ALA A 288 6.35 11.80 -9.45
C ALA A 288 6.57 13.17 -10.14
N ALA A 289 7.57 13.25 -11.02
CA ALA A 289 7.93 14.49 -11.71
C ALA A 289 6.98 14.89 -12.86
N THR A 290 5.95 14.12 -13.18
CA THR A 290 5.09 14.38 -14.34
C THR A 290 3.59 14.28 -14.02
N PRO A 291 2.75 15.21 -14.51
CA PRO A 291 1.32 15.16 -14.27
C PRO A 291 0.65 13.99 -15.00
N LEU A 292 -0.49 13.55 -14.46
CA LEU A 292 -1.34 12.53 -15.08
C LEU A 292 -1.98 13.06 -16.37
N SER A 293 -1.70 12.42 -17.50
CA SER A 293 -2.21 12.78 -18.81
C SER A 293 -3.62 12.25 -19.09
N SER A 294 -4.33 12.86 -20.06
CA SER A 294 -5.63 12.39 -20.50
C SER A 294 -5.60 10.97 -21.08
N ALA A 295 -4.50 10.58 -21.73
CA ALA A 295 -4.32 9.23 -22.26
C ALA A 295 -4.16 8.20 -21.13
N GLU A 296 -3.39 8.52 -20.08
CA GLU A 296 -3.26 7.69 -18.89
C GLU A 296 -4.61 7.55 -18.15
N ILE A 297 -5.36 8.64 -18.02
CA ILE A 297 -6.72 8.60 -17.45
C ILE A 297 -7.62 7.65 -18.25
N ALA A 298 -7.59 7.71 -19.59
CA ALA A 298 -8.38 6.82 -20.44
C ALA A 298 -7.97 5.34 -20.27
N MET A 299 -6.67 5.07 -20.17
CA MET A 299 -6.12 3.74 -19.88
C MET A 299 -6.60 3.21 -18.53
N LEU A 300 -6.51 4.01 -17.46
CA LEU A 300 -6.96 3.60 -16.13
C LEU A 300 -8.47 3.33 -16.08
N ARG A 301 -9.28 4.14 -16.77
CA ARG A 301 -10.73 3.92 -16.89
C ARG A 301 -11.05 2.59 -17.57
N ARG A 302 -10.39 2.31 -18.70
CA ARG A 302 -10.57 1.05 -19.41
C ARG A 302 -10.25 -0.14 -18.52
N TYR A 303 -9.13 -0.08 -17.80
CA TYR A 303 -8.77 -1.12 -16.83
C TYR A 303 -9.82 -1.26 -15.73
N ALA A 304 -10.33 -0.15 -15.18
CA ALA A 304 -11.33 -0.18 -14.12
C ALA A 304 -12.65 -0.82 -14.60
N ASP A 305 -13.07 -0.54 -15.85
CA ASP A 305 -14.25 -1.14 -16.45
C ASP A 305 -14.07 -2.66 -16.64
N GLU A 306 -12.89 -3.11 -17.11
CA GLU A 306 -12.55 -4.53 -17.30
C GLU A 306 -12.43 -5.29 -15.96
N MET A 307 -12.01 -4.60 -14.89
CA MET A 307 -11.79 -5.19 -13.57
C MET A 307 -13.00 -5.09 -12.65
N TYR A 308 -14.11 -4.52 -13.10
CA TYR A 308 -15.25 -4.20 -12.23
C TYR A 308 -15.76 -5.42 -11.44
N ASP A 309 -15.96 -6.54 -12.09
CA ASP A 309 -16.42 -7.81 -11.50
C ASP A 309 -15.32 -8.87 -11.32
N ARG A 310 -14.07 -8.55 -11.70
CA ARG A 310 -12.93 -9.48 -11.64
C ARG A 310 -11.98 -9.21 -10.49
N TYR A 311 -11.96 -7.98 -9.96
CA TYR A 311 -11.05 -7.59 -8.89
C TYR A 311 -11.76 -7.58 -7.54
N CYS A 312 -11.26 -8.36 -6.58
CA CYS A 312 -11.72 -8.29 -5.19
C CYS A 312 -11.22 -6.99 -4.56
N ARG A 313 -12.15 -6.20 -4.03
CA ARG A 313 -11.80 -4.95 -3.33
C ARG A 313 -11.46 -5.16 -1.86
N PHE A 314 -11.57 -6.42 -1.39
CA PHE A 314 -11.30 -6.82 0.00
C PHE A 314 -12.19 -6.10 1.03
N CYS A 315 -13.41 -5.74 0.65
CA CYS A 315 -14.33 -4.97 1.50
C CYS A 315 -14.93 -5.77 2.68
N GLY A 316 -14.84 -7.11 2.65
CA GLY A 316 -15.37 -7.97 3.72
C GLY A 316 -16.88 -8.21 3.70
N GLU A 317 -17.67 -7.52 2.86
CA GLU A 317 -19.14 -7.63 2.84
C GLU A 317 -19.64 -9.07 2.71
N CYS A 318 -18.94 -9.89 1.92
CA CYS A 318 -19.27 -11.29 1.76
C CYS A 318 -18.88 -12.19 2.95
N GLU A 319 -17.99 -11.73 3.82
CA GLU A 319 -17.57 -12.48 5.03
C GLU A 319 -18.69 -12.52 6.06
N ALA A 320 -19.43 -11.43 6.23
CA ALA A 320 -20.57 -11.38 7.16
C ALA A 320 -21.66 -12.37 6.81
N SER A 321 -21.80 -12.76 5.53
CA SER A 321 -22.78 -13.76 5.06
C SER A 321 -22.25 -15.21 5.10
N CYS A 322 -20.97 -15.42 5.44
CA CYS A 322 -20.36 -16.74 5.42
C CYS A 322 -20.71 -17.55 6.68
N PRO A 323 -21.54 -18.63 6.58
CA PRO A 323 -21.93 -19.41 7.75
C PRO A 323 -20.80 -20.24 8.35
N ARG A 324 -19.65 -20.29 7.66
CA ARG A 324 -18.48 -21.10 8.05
C ARG A 324 -17.29 -20.26 8.50
N GLY A 325 -17.42 -18.94 8.45
CA GLY A 325 -16.36 -18.00 8.90
C GLY A 325 -15.08 -18.07 8.06
N VAL A 326 -15.20 -18.32 6.74
CA VAL A 326 -14.06 -18.34 5.83
C VAL A 326 -13.50 -16.92 5.68
N ALA A 327 -12.17 -16.78 5.75
CA ALA A 327 -11.45 -15.53 5.61
C ALA A 327 -11.36 -15.10 4.12
N VAL A 328 -12.49 -14.69 3.56
CA VAL A 328 -12.66 -14.46 2.11
C VAL A 328 -11.71 -13.41 1.57
N ALA A 329 -11.61 -12.26 2.24
CA ALA A 329 -10.75 -11.17 1.82
C ALA A 329 -9.26 -11.56 1.83
N ASP A 330 -8.83 -12.24 2.89
CA ASP A 330 -7.45 -12.71 3.01
C ASP A 330 -7.11 -13.74 1.93
N ILE A 331 -7.97 -14.73 1.71
CA ILE A 331 -7.73 -15.78 0.73
C ILE A 331 -7.65 -15.20 -0.68
N ASN A 332 -8.54 -14.27 -1.04
CA ASN A 332 -8.46 -13.56 -2.32
C ASN A 332 -7.18 -12.73 -2.43
N ARG A 333 -6.72 -12.11 -1.34
CA ARG A 333 -5.45 -11.38 -1.29
C ARG A 333 -4.26 -12.31 -1.52
N PHE A 334 -4.24 -13.49 -0.89
CA PHE A 334 -3.18 -14.47 -1.08
C PHE A 334 -3.19 -15.05 -2.50
N ALA A 335 -4.36 -15.34 -3.06
CA ALA A 335 -4.48 -15.75 -4.46
C ALA A 335 -3.94 -14.68 -5.42
N MET A 336 -4.21 -13.40 -5.14
CA MET A 336 -3.64 -12.29 -5.90
C MET A 336 -2.10 -12.23 -5.79
N TYR A 337 -1.53 -12.45 -4.59
CA TYR A 337 -0.08 -12.51 -4.41
C TYR A 337 0.55 -13.64 -5.21
N PHE A 338 -0.08 -14.82 -5.18
CA PHE A 338 0.35 -15.97 -5.95
C PHE A 338 0.31 -15.70 -7.45
N SER A 339 -0.82 -15.23 -7.97
CA SER A 339 -1.07 -15.19 -9.41
C SER A 339 -0.50 -13.95 -10.12
N TYR A 340 -0.34 -12.82 -9.41
CA TYR A 340 -0.06 -11.53 -10.06
C TYR A 340 1.13 -10.76 -9.48
N TYR A 341 1.65 -11.17 -8.32
CA TYR A 341 2.74 -10.46 -7.65
C TYR A 341 4.05 -11.26 -7.59
N GLY A 342 4.08 -12.50 -8.10
CA GLY A 342 5.25 -13.37 -8.06
C GLY A 342 5.66 -13.75 -6.61
N ARG A 343 4.67 -13.88 -5.71
CA ARG A 343 4.88 -14.15 -4.27
C ARG A 343 4.26 -15.46 -3.85
N GLU A 344 4.49 -16.51 -4.63
CA GLU A 344 3.85 -17.81 -4.46
C GLU A 344 4.12 -18.40 -3.07
N LYS A 345 5.40 -18.43 -2.66
CA LYS A 345 5.81 -18.98 -1.36
C LYS A 345 5.19 -18.22 -0.18
N GLU A 346 5.13 -16.90 -0.26
CA GLU A 346 4.51 -16.08 0.77
C GLU A 346 3.00 -16.34 0.84
N ALA A 347 2.33 -16.33 -0.31
CA ALA A 347 0.90 -16.57 -0.42
C ALA A 347 0.49 -17.91 0.18
N MET A 348 1.22 -18.98 -0.15
CA MET A 348 1.00 -20.32 0.37
C MET A 348 1.24 -20.39 1.88
N ARG A 349 2.34 -19.84 2.38
CA ARG A 349 2.64 -19.79 3.81
C ARG A 349 1.55 -19.07 4.60
N ARG A 350 1.08 -17.90 4.11
CA ARG A 350 0.00 -17.15 4.74
C ARG A 350 -1.32 -17.92 4.73
N TYR A 351 -1.62 -18.61 3.63
CA TYR A 351 -2.81 -19.44 3.53
C TYR A 351 -2.80 -20.61 4.53
N HIS A 352 -1.65 -21.29 4.68
CA HIS A 352 -1.47 -22.37 5.64
C HIS A 352 -1.46 -21.90 7.12
N ALA A 353 -1.16 -20.64 7.36
CA ALA A 353 -1.24 -20.04 8.69
C ALA A 353 -2.68 -19.69 9.12
N LEU A 354 -3.66 -19.77 8.22
CA LEU A 354 -5.07 -19.59 8.57
C LEU A 354 -5.54 -20.75 9.43
N PRO A 355 -6.39 -20.52 10.46
CA PRO A 355 -7.09 -21.59 11.14
C PRO A 355 -7.87 -22.43 10.12
N ASP A 356 -7.89 -23.76 10.28
CA ASP A 356 -8.56 -24.68 9.34
C ASP A 356 -9.99 -24.28 8.99
N ARG A 357 -10.76 -23.84 10.01
CA ARG A 357 -12.13 -23.37 9.83
C ARG A 357 -12.25 -22.13 8.93
N CYS A 358 -11.19 -21.29 8.85
CA CYS A 358 -11.14 -20.06 8.08
C CYS A 358 -10.64 -20.30 6.65
N SER A 359 -10.16 -21.50 6.32
CA SER A 359 -9.65 -21.83 4.99
C SER A 359 -10.79 -22.10 4.00
N ALA A 360 -10.50 -21.94 2.70
CA ALA A 360 -11.48 -22.22 1.64
C ALA A 360 -11.81 -23.71 1.46
N LYS A 361 -11.16 -24.63 2.18
CA LYS A 361 -11.57 -26.03 2.30
C LYS A 361 -13.03 -26.13 2.77
N ALA A 362 -13.45 -25.21 3.65
CA ALA A 362 -14.81 -25.14 4.13
C ALA A 362 -15.85 -24.79 3.05
N CYS A 363 -15.44 -24.28 1.87
CA CYS A 363 -16.35 -23.96 0.76
C CYS A 363 -16.86 -25.20 0.01
N ASN A 364 -16.25 -26.38 0.21
CA ASN A 364 -16.75 -27.63 -0.34
C ASN A 364 -18.15 -27.96 0.21
N GLY A 365 -19.10 -28.20 -0.70
CA GLY A 365 -20.50 -28.48 -0.34
C GLY A 365 -21.27 -27.30 0.26
N CYS A 366 -20.73 -26.08 0.19
CA CYS A 366 -21.42 -24.85 0.57
C CYS A 366 -22.34 -24.36 -0.56
N THR A 367 -23.45 -23.72 -0.23
CA THR A 367 -24.38 -23.12 -1.22
C THR A 367 -23.88 -21.79 -1.80
N GLY A 368 -22.84 -21.17 -1.20
CA GLY A 368 -22.22 -19.93 -1.70
C GLY A 368 -23.01 -18.65 -1.41
N PRO A 369 -23.53 -18.41 -0.19
CA PRO A 369 -24.26 -17.16 0.09
C PRO A 369 -23.38 -15.91 -0.08
N CYS A 370 -22.06 -16.05 -0.05
CA CYS A 370 -21.09 -15.01 -0.35
C CYS A 370 -21.19 -14.45 -1.79
N ASP A 371 -21.65 -15.27 -2.76
CA ASP A 371 -21.83 -14.81 -4.15
C ASP A 371 -22.94 -13.74 -4.22
N ALA A 372 -24.07 -13.99 -3.54
CA ALA A 372 -25.19 -13.04 -3.49
C ALA A 372 -24.86 -11.79 -2.65
N ALA A 373 -23.99 -11.91 -1.68
CA ALA A 373 -23.58 -10.81 -0.79
C ALA A 373 -22.48 -9.93 -1.40
N CYS A 374 -21.84 -10.35 -2.48
CA CYS A 374 -20.79 -9.54 -3.11
C CYS A 374 -21.41 -8.34 -3.84
N PRO A 375 -21.12 -7.09 -3.44
CA PRO A 375 -21.69 -5.89 -4.08
C PRO A 375 -21.22 -5.69 -5.52
N PHE A 376 -20.19 -6.42 -5.95
CA PHE A 376 -19.58 -6.35 -7.27
C PHE A 376 -19.96 -7.54 -8.18
N GLY A 377 -20.88 -8.40 -7.74
CA GLY A 377 -21.39 -9.52 -8.54
C GLY A 377 -20.39 -10.63 -8.83
N ARG A 378 -19.36 -10.80 -7.99
CA ARG A 378 -18.32 -11.83 -8.18
C ARG A 378 -18.82 -13.21 -7.77
N LEU A 379 -18.30 -14.25 -8.41
CA LEU A 379 -18.51 -15.66 -8.05
C LEU A 379 -17.53 -16.07 -6.95
N VAL A 380 -17.71 -15.48 -5.76
CA VAL A 380 -16.78 -15.57 -4.62
C VAL A 380 -16.46 -17.01 -4.23
N ARG A 381 -17.49 -17.88 -4.15
CA ARG A 381 -17.29 -19.28 -3.79
C ARG A 381 -16.41 -20.00 -4.81
N ALA A 382 -16.64 -19.80 -6.10
CA ALA A 382 -15.84 -20.45 -7.14
C ALA A 382 -14.37 -19.99 -7.08
N GLU A 383 -14.15 -18.70 -6.87
CA GLU A 383 -12.82 -18.13 -6.71
C GLU A 383 -12.09 -18.63 -5.47
N LEU A 384 -12.80 -18.80 -4.35
CA LEU A 384 -12.21 -19.38 -3.13
C LEU A 384 -11.79 -20.83 -3.32
N LEU A 385 -12.59 -21.64 -4.04
CA LEU A 385 -12.23 -23.01 -4.36
C LEU A 385 -11.01 -23.09 -5.29
N GLU A 386 -10.91 -22.18 -6.24
CA GLU A 386 -9.73 -22.04 -7.09
C GLU A 386 -8.51 -21.61 -6.28
N ALA A 387 -8.66 -20.59 -5.43
CA ALA A 387 -7.60 -20.14 -4.52
C ALA A 387 -7.10 -21.28 -3.63
N HIS A 388 -8.00 -22.12 -3.12
CA HIS A 388 -7.63 -23.30 -2.34
C HIS A 388 -6.75 -24.26 -3.15
N ARG A 389 -7.10 -24.52 -4.41
CA ARG A 389 -6.29 -25.39 -5.29
C ARG A 389 -4.90 -24.82 -5.57
N LEU A 390 -4.80 -23.49 -5.73
CA LEU A 390 -3.55 -22.82 -5.98
C LEU A 390 -2.64 -22.74 -4.76
N LEU A 391 -3.23 -22.51 -3.58
CA LEU A 391 -2.50 -22.18 -2.36
C LEU A 391 -2.26 -23.38 -1.45
N CYS A 392 -3.00 -24.48 -1.65
CA CYS A 392 -2.86 -25.68 -0.86
C CYS A 392 -1.83 -26.62 -1.51
N PHE A 393 -0.71 -26.90 -0.82
CA PHE A 393 0.16 -28.00 -1.20
C PHE A 393 -0.61 -29.31 -1.00
N LYS A 394 -0.78 -30.09 -2.05
CA LYS A 394 -0.98 -31.51 -1.87
C LYS A 394 0.40 -32.11 -1.69
N GLU A 395 0.71 -32.57 -0.48
CA GLU A 395 1.74 -33.59 -0.36
C GLU A 395 1.32 -34.76 -1.25
N ALA A 396 2.20 -35.09 -2.21
CA ALA A 396 1.97 -36.13 -3.19
C ALA A 396 2.13 -37.50 -2.53
#